data_b77f54a625fcab031c96f0912864c76a
#
_entry.id   b77f54a625fcab031c96f0912864c76a
#
_cell.length_a   1.000
_cell.length_b   1.000
_cell.length_c   1.000
_cell.angle_alpha   90.00
_cell.angle_beta   90.00
_cell.angle_gamma   90.00
#
_symmetry.space_group_name_H-M   'P 1'
#
loop_
_entity.id
_entity.type
_entity.pdbx_description
1 polymer ?
#
loop_
_entity_poly.entity_id
_entity_poly.type
_entity_poly.pdbx_seq_one_letter_code
_entity_poly.pdbx_strand_id
1 'polypeptide(L)'
;DRYGSDKPDLRIDLELTDAACLQDCGFEPFAGQTVKAVVVPDFHKTRKFIDKLCAEAEMLSGGKAYWFRLDENGELVGGISKFVAEKKDEVIEKLGLTKNSFVALAAGKYGAAVKTAGVLRQLIGAQVEGHMDAERYEFCWIVDFPMYEIGEESGELEFCHNPFSMPSGGLEALLKAEQSELDPLTLTADQYDLVCNGVELSSGAVRNHDPEIMIRAFELVGLGEADVKAKFPAMYNAFCYGAPPHAGIAPGVDR
;
A
#
# COMPACT_ATOMS: atom_id res chain seq x y z
N ASP A 1 3.26 2.85 0.64
CA ASP A 1 3.81 3.99 -0.09
C ASP A 1 4.91 3.61 -1.07
N ARG A 2 5.90 2.84 -0.63
CA ARG A 2 7.14 2.60 -1.35
C ARG A 2 7.00 1.61 -2.51
N TYR A 3 6.15 0.60 -2.36
CA TYR A 3 6.04 -0.51 -3.30
C TYR A 3 4.65 -0.67 -3.93
N GLY A 4 3.64 0.02 -3.39
CA GLY A 4 2.27 -0.04 -3.88
C GLY A 4 1.54 -1.34 -3.58
N SER A 5 2.03 -2.10 -2.60
CA SER A 5 1.48 -3.38 -2.16
C SER A 5 1.90 -3.67 -0.73
N ASP A 6 1.07 -4.40 0.01
CA ASP A 6 1.39 -5.05 1.29
C ASP A 6 2.18 -6.36 1.11
N LYS A 7 2.35 -6.82 -0.14
CA LYS A 7 3.13 -7.99 -0.52
C LYS A 7 4.16 -7.63 -1.60
N PRO A 8 5.20 -6.82 -1.25
CA PRO A 8 6.16 -6.34 -2.22
C PRO A 8 7.09 -7.46 -2.69
N ASP A 9 7.37 -7.48 -3.99
CA ASP A 9 8.49 -8.23 -4.54
C ASP A 9 9.75 -7.37 -4.48
N LEU A 10 10.63 -7.65 -3.52
CA LEU A 10 11.86 -6.88 -3.30
C LEU A 10 12.99 -7.24 -4.26
N ARG A 11 12.82 -8.24 -5.12
CA ARG A 11 13.75 -8.51 -6.23
C ARG A 11 13.72 -7.40 -7.27
N ILE A 12 12.61 -6.65 -7.34
CA ILE A 12 12.45 -5.51 -8.24
C ILE A 12 13.10 -4.28 -7.59
N ASP A 13 14.11 -3.73 -8.23
CA ASP A 13 14.90 -2.59 -7.76
C ASP A 13 14.22 -1.22 -7.92
N LEU A 14 13.00 -1.20 -8.46
CA LEU A 14 12.21 0.01 -8.66
C LEU A 14 11.32 0.31 -7.44
N GLU A 15 11.07 1.58 -7.20
CA GLU A 15 10.17 2.06 -6.15
C GLU A 15 9.16 3.07 -6.70
N LEU A 16 8.08 3.29 -5.95
CA LEU A 16 7.15 4.35 -6.24
C LEU A 16 7.73 5.68 -5.78
N THR A 17 7.66 6.66 -6.66
CA THR A 17 8.07 8.04 -6.40
C THR A 17 6.85 8.95 -6.36
N ASP A 18 6.82 9.90 -5.44
CA ASP A 18 5.80 10.94 -5.43
C ASP A 18 6.00 11.88 -6.62
N ALA A 19 4.93 12.10 -7.38
CA ALA A 19 4.94 12.95 -8.56
C ALA A 19 3.97 14.15 -8.42
N ALA A 20 3.81 14.68 -7.20
CA ALA A 20 2.95 15.84 -6.92
C ALA A 20 3.30 17.07 -7.77
N CYS A 21 4.55 17.20 -8.23
CA CYS A 21 4.98 18.24 -9.16
C CYS A 21 4.21 18.23 -10.50
N LEU A 22 3.51 17.15 -10.82
CA LEU A 22 2.70 17.01 -12.02
C LEU A 22 1.23 17.37 -11.84
N GLN A 23 0.75 17.64 -10.62
CA GLN A 23 -0.66 17.94 -10.35
C GLN A 23 -1.18 19.17 -11.10
N ASP A 24 -0.33 20.15 -11.34
CA ASP A 24 -0.63 21.42 -12.00
C ASP A 24 0.06 21.58 -13.37
N CYS A 25 0.41 20.46 -14.02
CA CYS A 25 1.00 20.49 -15.38
C CYS A 25 -0.02 20.73 -16.51
N GLY A 26 -1.28 21.05 -16.19
CA GLY A 26 -2.34 21.28 -17.16
C GLY A 26 -2.97 20.00 -17.73
N PHE A 27 -2.61 18.83 -17.21
CA PHE A 27 -3.25 17.57 -17.56
C PHE A 27 -4.39 17.27 -16.58
N GLU A 28 -5.63 17.47 -17.02
CA GLU A 28 -6.83 17.43 -16.19
C GLU A 28 -6.95 16.18 -15.29
N PRO A 29 -6.60 14.95 -15.71
CA PRO A 29 -6.65 13.78 -14.82
C PRO A 29 -5.72 13.83 -13.59
N PHE A 30 -4.76 14.77 -13.55
CA PHE A 30 -3.85 14.92 -12.41
C PHE A 30 -4.27 16.04 -11.45
N ALA A 31 -5.17 16.92 -11.88
CA ALA A 31 -5.57 18.07 -11.10
C ALA A 31 -6.22 17.67 -9.76
N GLY A 32 -5.57 18.04 -8.65
CA GLY A 32 -6.04 17.74 -7.29
C GLY A 32 -6.01 16.25 -6.91
N GLN A 33 -5.36 15.40 -7.70
CA GLN A 33 -5.23 13.98 -7.44
C GLN A 33 -3.86 13.63 -6.85
N THR A 34 -3.76 12.51 -6.14
CA THR A 34 -2.46 11.91 -5.85
C THR A 34 -1.86 11.38 -7.16
N VAL A 35 -0.62 11.76 -7.46
CA VAL A 35 0.11 11.26 -8.63
C VAL A 35 1.33 10.48 -8.14
N LYS A 36 1.45 9.23 -8.57
CA LYS A 36 2.58 8.34 -8.29
C LYS A 36 3.29 7.95 -9.59
N ALA A 37 4.61 7.86 -9.52
CA ALA A 37 5.47 7.50 -10.64
C ALA A 37 6.28 6.25 -10.35
N VAL A 38 6.58 5.48 -11.38
CA VAL A 38 7.66 4.50 -11.43
C VAL A 38 8.65 4.97 -12.49
N VAL A 39 9.86 5.30 -12.05
CA VAL A 39 10.93 5.80 -12.92
C VAL A 39 11.83 4.63 -13.30
N VAL A 40 12.00 4.43 -14.60
CA VAL A 40 12.83 3.35 -15.17
C VAL A 40 13.98 3.98 -15.94
N PRO A 41 15.20 3.95 -15.42
CA PRO A 41 16.37 4.44 -16.15
C PRO A 41 16.74 3.50 -17.30
N ASP A 42 17.52 4.00 -18.23
CA ASP A 42 18.08 3.25 -19.38
C ASP A 42 17.06 2.39 -20.15
N PHE A 43 15.91 2.96 -20.44
CA PHE A 43 14.76 2.26 -21.01
C PHE A 43 14.77 2.32 -22.54
N HIS A 44 14.87 1.17 -23.20
CA HIS A 44 15.01 1.03 -24.65
C HIS A 44 13.84 0.30 -25.35
N LYS A 45 12.71 0.05 -24.64
CA LYS A 45 11.56 -0.62 -25.26
C LYS A 45 10.75 0.33 -26.15
N THR A 46 10.00 -0.25 -27.08
CA THR A 46 9.19 0.50 -28.07
C THR A 46 7.92 1.08 -27.46
N ARG A 47 7.33 2.07 -28.14
CA ARG A 47 6.00 2.60 -27.79
C ARG A 47 4.93 1.50 -27.71
N LYS A 48 4.92 0.55 -28.65
CA LYS A 48 3.97 -0.57 -28.63
C LYS A 48 4.07 -1.42 -27.36
N PHE A 49 5.30 -1.60 -26.84
CA PHE A 49 5.52 -2.27 -25.56
C PHE A 49 4.90 -1.46 -24.41
N ILE A 50 5.13 -0.15 -24.37
CA ILE A 50 4.59 0.75 -23.34
C ILE A 50 3.07 0.73 -23.36
N ASP A 51 2.46 0.87 -24.54
CA ASP A 51 0.99 0.88 -24.70
C ASP A 51 0.38 -0.45 -24.20
N LYS A 52 1.03 -1.59 -24.46
CA LYS A 52 0.62 -2.90 -23.94
C LYS A 52 0.76 -2.98 -22.43
N LEU A 53 1.88 -2.53 -21.88
CA LEU A 53 2.16 -2.52 -20.44
C LEU A 53 1.10 -1.68 -19.68
N CYS A 54 0.81 -0.48 -20.18
CA CYS A 54 -0.20 0.39 -19.60
C CYS A 54 -1.60 -0.25 -19.64
N ALA A 55 -1.99 -0.84 -20.78
CA ALA A 55 -3.28 -1.53 -20.91
C ALA A 55 -3.41 -2.73 -19.94
N GLU A 56 -2.34 -3.50 -19.75
CA GLU A 56 -2.28 -4.61 -18.80
C GLU A 56 -2.39 -4.10 -17.35
N ALA A 57 -1.69 -3.02 -17.01
CA ALA A 57 -1.77 -2.38 -15.70
C ALA A 57 -3.19 -1.86 -15.40
N GLU A 58 -3.84 -1.20 -16.38
CA GLU A 58 -5.22 -0.73 -16.26
C GLU A 58 -6.20 -1.88 -16.01
N MET A 59 -6.04 -2.99 -16.73
CA MET A 59 -6.88 -4.17 -16.58
C MET A 59 -6.75 -4.80 -15.17
N LEU A 60 -5.52 -4.90 -14.65
CA LEU A 60 -5.24 -5.53 -13.37
C LEU A 60 -5.58 -4.64 -12.16
N SER A 61 -5.37 -3.33 -12.27
CA SER A 61 -5.57 -2.39 -11.17
C SER A 61 -6.97 -1.78 -11.13
N GLY A 62 -7.65 -1.68 -12.28
CA GLY A 62 -8.87 -0.91 -12.48
C GLY A 62 -8.64 0.61 -12.60
N GLY A 63 -7.38 1.07 -12.45
CA GLY A 63 -7.01 2.49 -12.57
C GLY A 63 -6.48 2.84 -13.96
N LYS A 64 -6.21 4.13 -14.19
CA LYS A 64 -5.62 4.62 -15.44
C LYS A 64 -4.11 4.74 -15.32
N ALA A 65 -3.40 4.31 -16.37
CA ALA A 65 -1.95 4.41 -16.50
C ALA A 65 -1.57 5.46 -17.55
N TYR A 66 -0.62 6.31 -17.19
CA TYR A 66 -0.09 7.35 -18.07
C TYR A 66 1.42 7.21 -18.15
N TRP A 67 2.05 7.89 -19.12
CA TRP A 67 3.48 7.79 -19.27
C TRP A 67 4.07 8.94 -20.08
N PHE A 68 5.35 9.17 -19.91
CA PHE A 68 6.22 9.92 -20.80
C PHE A 68 7.66 9.37 -20.75
N ARG A 69 8.52 9.85 -21.61
CA ARG A 69 9.95 9.49 -21.63
C ARG A 69 10.81 10.73 -21.71
N LEU A 70 12.00 10.64 -21.14
CA LEU A 70 13.12 11.52 -21.45
C LEU A 70 14.05 10.76 -22.40
N ASP A 71 14.24 11.24 -23.62
CA ASP A 71 15.04 10.54 -24.65
C ASP A 71 16.57 10.71 -24.45
N GLU A 72 17.35 10.19 -25.38
CA GLU A 72 18.82 10.29 -25.38
C GLU A 72 19.34 11.72 -25.51
N ASN A 73 18.56 12.61 -26.12
CA ASN A 73 18.88 14.02 -26.29
C ASN A 73 18.46 14.86 -25.07
N GLY A 74 17.72 14.25 -24.12
CA GLY A 74 17.14 14.93 -22.97
C GLY A 74 15.83 15.63 -23.32
N GLU A 75 15.10 15.20 -24.36
CA GLU A 75 13.81 15.75 -24.72
C GLU A 75 12.66 14.88 -24.22
N LEU A 76 11.58 15.54 -23.77
CA LEU A 76 10.36 14.86 -23.33
C LEU A 76 9.56 14.37 -24.54
N VAL A 77 9.30 13.07 -24.60
CA VAL A 77 8.64 12.44 -25.74
C VAL A 77 7.54 11.46 -25.33
N GLY A 78 6.49 11.39 -26.13
CA GLY A 78 5.41 10.41 -26.01
C GLY A 78 4.43 10.68 -24.87
N GLY A 79 3.34 9.91 -24.82
CA GLY A 79 2.31 9.98 -23.77
C GLY A 79 1.84 11.39 -23.48
N ILE A 80 1.98 11.79 -22.21
CA ILE A 80 1.58 13.11 -21.71
C ILE A 80 2.71 14.17 -21.78
N SER A 81 3.81 13.91 -22.49
CA SER A 81 4.99 14.80 -22.57
C SER A 81 4.65 16.26 -22.88
N LYS A 82 3.62 16.52 -23.68
CA LYS A 82 3.18 17.88 -24.04
C LYS A 82 2.76 18.70 -22.83
N PHE A 83 2.13 18.07 -21.85
CA PHE A 83 1.67 18.73 -20.63
C PHE A 83 2.81 18.93 -19.62
N VAL A 84 3.83 18.09 -19.69
CA VAL A 84 5.00 18.14 -18.81
C VAL A 84 6.06 19.14 -19.29
N ALA A 85 6.00 19.54 -20.57
CA ALA A 85 7.05 20.32 -21.25
C ALA A 85 7.40 21.64 -20.54
N GLU A 86 6.41 22.36 -20.02
CA GLU A 86 6.64 23.64 -19.32
C GLU A 86 7.32 23.46 -17.96
N LYS A 87 7.25 22.27 -17.38
CA LYS A 87 7.85 21.89 -16.07
C LYS A 87 9.04 20.95 -16.23
N LYS A 88 9.61 20.82 -17.42
CA LYS A 88 10.65 19.84 -17.76
C LYS A 88 11.76 19.78 -16.72
N ASP A 89 12.37 20.91 -16.39
CA ASP A 89 13.53 20.97 -15.49
C ASP A 89 13.14 20.58 -14.05
N GLU A 90 12.00 21.07 -13.56
CA GLU A 90 11.45 20.69 -12.24
C GLU A 90 11.18 19.18 -12.15
N VAL A 91 10.57 18.62 -13.19
CA VAL A 91 10.22 17.18 -13.23
C VAL A 91 11.47 16.31 -13.31
N ILE A 92 12.47 16.71 -14.10
CA ILE A 92 13.77 16.02 -14.16
C ILE A 92 14.42 15.98 -12.77
N GLU A 93 14.45 17.12 -12.07
CA GLU A 93 15.05 17.22 -10.73
C GLU A 93 14.25 16.40 -9.70
N LYS A 94 12.92 16.62 -9.62
CA LYS A 94 12.07 15.98 -8.62
C LYS A 94 11.95 14.47 -8.76
N LEU A 95 11.92 13.96 -9.97
CA LEU A 95 11.84 12.52 -10.24
C LEU A 95 13.23 11.88 -10.46
N GLY A 96 14.31 12.64 -10.43
CA GLY A 96 15.67 12.13 -10.61
C GLY A 96 15.91 11.54 -12.01
N LEU A 97 15.31 12.13 -13.07
CA LEU A 97 15.38 11.56 -14.40
C LEU A 97 16.75 11.68 -15.01
N THR A 98 17.19 10.62 -15.63
CA THR A 98 18.37 10.58 -16.49
C THR A 98 17.98 10.41 -17.96
N LYS A 99 18.90 10.62 -18.88
CA LYS A 99 18.65 10.34 -20.29
C LYS A 99 18.20 8.90 -20.50
N ASN A 100 17.30 8.68 -21.44
CA ASN A 100 16.62 7.41 -21.68
C ASN A 100 15.76 6.90 -20.52
N SER A 101 15.24 7.78 -19.65
CA SER A 101 14.29 7.39 -18.63
C SER A 101 12.87 7.22 -19.21
N PHE A 102 12.19 6.20 -18.75
CA PHE A 102 10.75 6.01 -18.91
C PHE A 102 10.06 6.27 -17.56
N VAL A 103 8.98 7.02 -17.59
CA VAL A 103 8.18 7.33 -16.39
C VAL A 103 6.77 6.80 -16.61
N ALA A 104 6.42 5.78 -15.86
CA ALA A 104 5.05 5.28 -15.77
C ALA A 104 4.34 6.00 -14.61
N LEU A 105 3.08 6.41 -14.81
CA LEU A 105 2.34 7.27 -13.90
C LEU A 105 0.96 6.70 -13.62
N ALA A 106 0.51 6.89 -12.39
CA ALA A 106 -0.86 6.62 -11.97
C ALA A 106 -1.39 7.82 -11.17
N ALA A 107 -2.68 8.14 -11.36
CA ALA A 107 -3.32 9.23 -10.66
C ALA A 107 -4.73 8.86 -10.20
N GLY A 108 -5.16 9.47 -9.08
CA GLY A 108 -6.48 9.25 -8.50
C GLY A 108 -6.51 9.54 -7.01
N LYS A 109 -7.54 9.04 -6.31
CA LYS A 109 -7.49 8.97 -4.84
C LYS A 109 -6.27 8.17 -4.42
N TYR A 110 -5.71 8.48 -3.26
CA TYR A 110 -4.46 7.91 -2.76
C TYR A 110 -4.34 6.39 -2.97
N GLY A 111 -5.29 5.60 -2.45
CA GLY A 111 -5.26 4.14 -2.56
C GLY A 111 -5.28 3.63 -4.01
N ALA A 112 -6.09 4.25 -4.89
CA ALA A 112 -6.17 3.88 -6.30
C ALA A 112 -4.88 4.21 -7.07
N ALA A 113 -4.29 5.39 -6.82
CA ALA A 113 -3.03 5.79 -7.44
C ALA A 113 -1.88 4.86 -7.01
N VAL A 114 -1.76 4.58 -5.71
CA VAL A 114 -0.73 3.68 -5.15
C VAL A 114 -0.89 2.25 -5.68
N LYS A 115 -2.11 1.71 -5.71
CA LYS A 115 -2.40 0.38 -6.26
C LYS A 115 -1.99 0.27 -7.73
N THR A 116 -2.40 1.25 -8.55
CA THR A 116 -2.09 1.23 -9.99
C THR A 116 -0.59 1.38 -10.23
N ALA A 117 0.09 2.26 -9.50
CA ALA A 117 1.55 2.41 -9.59
C ALA A 117 2.28 1.13 -9.11
N GLY A 118 1.77 0.44 -8.09
CA GLY A 118 2.29 -0.85 -7.64
C GLY A 118 2.20 -1.94 -8.71
N VAL A 119 1.07 -2.02 -9.42
CA VAL A 119 0.90 -2.93 -10.56
C VAL A 119 1.87 -2.58 -11.70
N LEU A 120 2.02 -1.29 -12.04
CA LEU A 120 3.00 -0.82 -13.02
C LEU A 120 4.42 -1.25 -12.62
N ARG A 121 4.80 -1.07 -11.36
CA ARG A 121 6.11 -1.48 -10.84
C ARG A 121 6.34 -2.99 -11.02
N GLN A 122 5.38 -3.82 -10.66
CA GLN A 122 5.48 -5.28 -10.82
C GLN A 122 5.61 -5.70 -12.29
N LEU A 123 4.77 -5.15 -13.17
CA LEU A 123 4.81 -5.45 -14.60
C LEU A 123 6.13 -5.00 -15.25
N ILE A 124 6.63 -3.83 -14.87
CA ILE A 124 7.91 -3.32 -15.36
C ILE A 124 9.04 -4.25 -14.89
N GLY A 125 9.10 -4.57 -13.59
CA GLY A 125 10.11 -5.46 -13.05
C GLY A 125 10.14 -6.83 -13.74
N ALA A 126 8.96 -7.38 -14.03
CA ALA A 126 8.85 -8.68 -14.70
C ALA A 126 9.15 -8.66 -16.22
N GLN A 127 8.95 -7.53 -16.91
CA GLN A 127 8.98 -7.46 -18.38
C GLN A 127 10.15 -6.61 -18.94
N VAL A 128 10.81 -5.83 -18.08
CA VAL A 128 11.99 -5.02 -18.47
C VAL A 128 13.23 -5.64 -17.85
N GLU A 129 14.16 -6.02 -18.70
CA GLU A 129 15.42 -6.66 -18.28
C GLU A 129 16.24 -5.76 -17.35
N GLY A 130 16.91 -6.35 -16.38
CA GLY A 130 17.81 -5.67 -15.46
C GLY A 130 17.15 -5.16 -14.16
N HIS A 131 15.82 -5.20 -14.05
CA HIS A 131 15.09 -4.69 -12.87
C HIS A 131 14.60 -5.77 -11.90
N MET A 132 14.81 -7.05 -12.21
CA MET A 132 14.46 -8.15 -11.33
C MET A 132 15.48 -9.27 -11.46
N ASP A 133 16.02 -9.75 -10.33
CA ASP A 133 16.83 -10.96 -10.27
C ASP A 133 15.95 -12.17 -9.87
N ALA A 134 15.60 -12.99 -10.86
CA ALA A 134 14.70 -14.13 -10.67
C ALA A 134 15.26 -15.23 -9.76
N GLU A 135 16.58 -15.31 -9.58
CA GLU A 135 17.25 -16.35 -8.78
C GLU A 135 17.34 -16.00 -7.29
N ARG A 136 16.95 -14.78 -6.90
CA ARG A 136 17.01 -14.33 -5.52
C ARG A 136 15.73 -14.64 -4.75
N TYR A 137 15.88 -14.83 -3.45
CA TYR A 137 14.79 -14.87 -2.47
C TYR A 137 14.96 -13.69 -1.52
N GLU A 138 14.05 -12.71 -1.62
CA GLU A 138 14.06 -11.51 -0.79
C GLU A 138 12.88 -11.55 0.17
N PHE A 139 13.20 -11.50 1.46
CA PHE A 139 12.21 -11.56 2.54
C PHE A 139 12.01 -10.17 3.15
N CYS A 140 10.79 -9.89 3.55
CA CYS A 140 10.48 -8.74 4.38
C CYS A 140 9.35 -9.02 5.37
N TRP A 141 9.34 -8.26 6.45
CA TRP A 141 8.22 -8.18 7.35
C TRP A 141 7.37 -6.97 7.00
N ILE A 142 6.06 -7.19 6.91
CA ILE A 142 5.08 -6.12 6.89
C ILE A 142 4.58 -6.00 8.32
N VAL A 143 4.60 -4.80 8.86
CA VAL A 143 4.23 -4.50 10.25
C VAL A 143 3.37 -3.24 10.31
N ASP A 144 2.92 -2.86 11.50
CA ASP A 144 2.14 -1.64 11.72
C ASP A 144 0.84 -1.60 10.89
N PHE A 145 0.14 -2.72 10.84
CA PHE A 145 -1.15 -2.79 10.16
C PHE A 145 -2.14 -1.81 10.77
N PRO A 146 -2.93 -1.06 9.97
CA PRO A 146 -4.01 -0.27 10.52
C PRO A 146 -5.01 -1.16 11.25
N MET A 147 -5.45 -0.74 12.43
CA MET A 147 -6.44 -1.47 13.21
C MET A 147 -7.84 -1.24 12.69
N TYR A 148 -8.11 -0.02 12.24
CA TYR A 148 -9.42 0.41 11.75
C TYR A 148 -9.32 1.05 10.35
N GLU A 149 -10.42 0.98 9.63
CA GLU A 149 -10.62 1.66 8.35
C GLU A 149 -12.06 2.18 8.23
N ILE A 150 -12.33 3.02 7.25
CA ILE A 150 -13.69 3.37 6.88
C ILE A 150 -14.17 2.37 5.84
N GLY A 151 -15.21 1.62 6.17
CA GLY A 151 -15.81 0.66 5.26
C GLY A 151 -16.26 1.32 3.95
N GLU A 152 -15.89 0.72 2.81
CA GLU A 152 -16.22 1.30 1.50
C GLU A 152 -17.72 1.36 1.25
N GLU A 153 -18.48 0.40 1.77
CA GLU A 153 -19.93 0.31 1.57
C GLU A 153 -20.71 0.98 2.71
N SER A 154 -20.28 0.78 3.96
CA SER A 154 -20.97 1.30 5.15
C SER A 154 -20.69 2.78 5.40
N GLY A 155 -19.49 3.25 5.06
CA GLY A 155 -19.00 4.58 5.43
C GLY A 155 -18.72 4.73 6.93
N GLU A 156 -18.79 3.64 7.70
CA GLU A 156 -18.57 3.60 9.14
C GLU A 156 -17.17 3.07 9.48
N LEU A 157 -16.74 3.27 10.72
CA LEU A 157 -15.49 2.72 11.23
C LEU A 157 -15.62 1.20 11.40
N GLU A 158 -14.70 0.46 10.78
CA GLU A 158 -14.66 -1.00 10.82
C GLU A 158 -13.25 -1.48 11.16
N PHE A 159 -13.12 -2.75 11.61
CA PHE A 159 -11.82 -3.38 11.75
C PHE A 159 -11.22 -3.66 10.35
N CYS A 160 -9.98 -3.22 10.14
CA CYS A 160 -9.29 -3.41 8.86
C CYS A 160 -8.95 -4.88 8.57
N HIS A 161 -8.45 -5.61 9.59
CA HIS A 161 -8.01 -7.01 9.45
C HIS A 161 -8.52 -7.86 10.61
N ASN A 162 -7.62 -8.26 11.54
CA ASN A 162 -7.95 -9.15 12.65
C ASN A 162 -8.32 -8.34 13.92
N PRO A 163 -9.60 -8.35 14.34
CA PRO A 163 -10.06 -7.59 15.51
C PRO A 163 -9.49 -8.07 16.85
N PHE A 164 -8.86 -9.24 16.87
CA PHE A 164 -8.29 -9.85 18.07
C PHE A 164 -6.78 -9.64 18.21
N SER A 165 -6.21 -8.79 17.38
CA SER A 165 -4.83 -8.35 17.53
C SER A 165 -4.71 -7.31 18.64
N MET A 166 -3.55 -7.25 19.28
CA MET A 166 -3.26 -6.23 20.27
C MET A 166 -3.14 -4.86 19.56
N PRO A 167 -3.90 -3.84 19.98
CA PRO A 167 -3.68 -2.49 19.49
C PRO A 167 -2.31 -1.98 19.97
N SER A 168 -1.56 -1.37 19.07
CA SER A 168 -0.29 -0.73 19.42
C SER A 168 -0.54 0.41 20.42
N GLY A 169 0.17 0.37 21.54
CA GLY A 169 -0.10 1.26 22.69
C GLY A 169 -1.18 0.77 23.65
N GLY A 170 -1.79 -0.39 23.39
CA GLY A 170 -2.70 -1.08 24.32
C GLY A 170 -3.94 -0.28 24.72
N LEU A 171 -4.36 -0.44 25.97
CA LEU A 171 -5.56 0.22 26.50
C LEU A 171 -5.48 1.76 26.44
N GLU A 172 -4.31 2.33 26.71
CA GLU A 172 -4.15 3.79 26.72
C GLU A 172 -4.46 4.42 25.36
N ALA A 173 -4.03 3.79 24.27
CA ALA A 173 -4.29 4.27 22.92
C ALA A 173 -5.79 4.23 22.57
N LEU A 174 -6.49 3.17 22.97
CA LEU A 174 -7.95 3.06 22.80
C LEU A 174 -8.72 4.12 23.59
N LEU A 175 -8.34 4.36 24.86
CA LEU A 175 -8.98 5.37 25.70
C LEU A 175 -8.78 6.79 25.11
N LYS A 176 -7.62 7.10 24.55
CA LYS A 176 -7.41 8.37 23.85
C LYS A 176 -8.28 8.49 22.60
N ALA A 177 -8.48 7.40 21.87
CA ALA A 177 -9.36 7.39 20.71
C ALA A 177 -10.83 7.58 21.10
N GLU A 178 -11.31 6.95 22.15
CA GLU A 178 -12.66 7.16 22.69
C GLU A 178 -12.91 8.60 23.14
N GLN A 179 -11.88 9.25 23.70
CA GLN A 179 -11.95 10.65 24.15
C GLN A 179 -11.73 11.66 23.01
N SER A 180 -11.61 11.21 21.78
CA SER A 180 -11.29 12.02 20.61
C SER A 180 -9.93 12.77 20.69
N GLU A 181 -9.03 12.29 21.52
CA GLU A 181 -7.65 12.80 21.61
C GLU A 181 -6.73 12.16 20.56
N LEU A 182 -7.14 11.03 19.99
CA LEU A 182 -6.47 10.29 18.94
C LEU A 182 -7.48 9.89 17.87
N ASP A 183 -7.15 10.08 16.59
CA ASP A 183 -7.97 9.58 15.48
C ASP A 183 -7.87 8.04 15.42
N PRO A 184 -8.98 7.28 15.55
CA PRO A 184 -8.98 5.83 15.46
C PRO A 184 -8.32 5.29 14.17
N LEU A 185 -8.38 6.03 13.06
CA LEU A 185 -7.75 5.65 11.79
C LEU A 185 -6.21 5.68 11.85
N THR A 186 -5.63 6.29 12.87
CA THR A 186 -4.18 6.28 13.09
C THR A 186 -3.71 5.15 13.99
N LEU A 187 -4.65 4.40 14.61
CA LEU A 187 -4.31 3.25 15.43
C LEU A 187 -3.81 2.10 14.55
N THR A 188 -2.68 1.53 14.96
CA THR A 188 -2.15 0.31 14.38
C THR A 188 -2.37 -0.88 15.30
N ALA A 189 -2.31 -2.08 14.74
CA ALA A 189 -2.34 -3.33 15.47
C ALA A 189 -0.98 -4.03 15.35
N ASP A 190 -0.58 -4.74 16.40
CA ASP A 190 0.67 -5.51 16.44
C ASP A 190 0.51 -6.80 15.61
N GLN A 191 0.28 -6.60 14.30
CA GLN A 191 0.20 -7.65 13.29
C GLN A 191 1.47 -7.65 12.45
N TYR A 192 1.78 -8.80 11.86
CA TYR A 192 2.96 -8.97 11.03
C TYR A 192 2.75 -10.06 9.99
N ASP A 193 3.18 -9.78 8.76
CA ASP A 193 3.23 -10.76 7.68
C ASP A 193 4.67 -10.95 7.23
N LEU A 194 5.05 -12.21 7.00
CA LEU A 194 6.31 -12.55 6.33
C LEU A 194 6.03 -12.69 4.84
N VAL A 195 6.67 -11.85 4.06
CA VAL A 195 6.54 -11.84 2.59
C VAL A 195 7.87 -12.23 1.95
N CYS A 196 7.79 -13.06 0.90
CA CYS A 196 8.93 -13.39 0.05
C CYS A 196 8.52 -13.24 -1.42
N ASN A 197 9.26 -12.47 -2.18
CA ASN A 197 9.09 -12.34 -3.63
C ASN A 197 7.63 -12.02 -4.05
N GLY A 198 6.95 -11.16 -3.33
CA GLY A 198 5.57 -10.79 -3.62
C GLY A 198 4.51 -11.76 -3.11
N VAL A 199 4.91 -12.81 -2.36
CA VAL A 199 4.00 -13.82 -1.80
C VAL A 199 4.04 -13.76 -0.28
N GLU A 200 2.87 -13.64 0.35
CA GLU A 200 2.71 -13.82 1.78
C GLU A 200 2.95 -15.28 2.15
N LEU A 201 4.02 -15.54 2.87
CA LEU A 201 4.34 -16.88 3.36
C LEU A 201 3.66 -17.20 4.67
N SER A 202 3.45 -16.18 5.49
CA SER A 202 2.92 -16.35 6.84
C SER A 202 2.34 -15.05 7.35
N SER A 203 1.23 -15.15 8.08
CA SER A 203 0.60 -14.03 8.79
C SER A 203 0.52 -14.32 10.28
N GLY A 204 0.63 -13.29 11.09
CA GLY A 204 0.58 -13.41 12.53
C GLY A 204 0.21 -12.13 13.26
N ALA A 205 0.07 -12.24 14.58
CA ALA A 205 -0.17 -11.10 15.44
C ALA A 205 0.22 -11.39 16.89
N VAL A 206 0.59 -10.34 17.62
CA VAL A 206 0.46 -10.33 19.07
C VAL A 206 -1.04 -10.28 19.38
N ARG A 207 -1.52 -11.24 20.15
CA ARG A 207 -2.95 -11.38 20.41
C ARG A 207 -3.39 -10.52 21.58
N ASN A 208 -4.55 -9.91 21.45
CA ASN A 208 -5.22 -9.39 22.63
C ASN A 208 -5.56 -10.53 23.56
N HIS A 209 -5.30 -10.35 24.86
CA HIS A 209 -5.56 -11.31 25.92
C HIS A 209 -6.28 -10.65 27.11
N ASP A 210 -6.57 -9.37 27.00
CA ASP A 210 -7.22 -8.56 28.02
C ASP A 210 -8.69 -8.31 27.65
N PRO A 211 -9.66 -8.67 28.52
CA PRO A 211 -11.08 -8.48 28.24
C PRO A 211 -11.48 -7.00 28.14
N GLU A 212 -10.82 -6.10 28.87
CA GLU A 212 -11.11 -4.67 28.79
C GLU A 212 -10.66 -4.08 27.47
N ILE A 213 -9.45 -4.41 26.99
CA ILE A 213 -8.95 -4.02 25.66
C ILE A 213 -9.90 -4.54 24.58
N MET A 214 -10.39 -5.78 24.71
CA MET A 214 -11.34 -6.35 23.75
C MET A 214 -12.63 -5.52 23.69
N ILE A 215 -13.23 -5.21 24.83
CA ILE A 215 -14.47 -4.43 24.89
C ILE A 215 -14.24 -3.05 24.24
N ARG A 216 -13.22 -2.30 24.67
CA ARG A 216 -12.92 -0.95 24.16
C ARG A 216 -12.68 -0.93 22.66
N ALA A 217 -11.91 -1.91 22.16
CA ALA A 217 -11.66 -2.01 20.73
C ALA A 217 -12.95 -2.19 19.90
N PHE A 218 -13.89 -2.99 20.43
CA PHE A 218 -15.17 -3.23 19.77
C PHE A 218 -16.17 -2.06 19.94
N GLU A 219 -16.11 -1.34 21.05
CA GLU A 219 -16.96 -0.15 21.29
C GLU A 219 -16.69 0.95 20.24
N LEU A 220 -15.44 1.14 19.80
CA LEU A 220 -15.09 2.09 18.73
C LEU A 220 -15.81 1.80 17.41
N VAL A 221 -16.12 0.54 17.12
CA VAL A 221 -16.91 0.14 15.93
C VAL A 221 -18.39 -0.08 16.25
N GLY A 222 -18.89 0.45 17.35
CA GLY A 222 -20.30 0.41 17.73
C GLY A 222 -20.80 -0.91 18.31
N LEU A 223 -19.91 -1.84 18.69
CA LEU A 223 -20.25 -3.12 19.32
C LEU A 223 -19.92 -3.08 20.82
N GLY A 224 -20.94 -2.97 21.66
CA GLY A 224 -20.76 -2.90 23.11
C GLY A 224 -20.42 -4.24 23.77
N GLU A 225 -20.16 -4.18 25.07
CA GLU A 225 -19.80 -5.37 25.88
C GLU A 225 -20.81 -6.53 25.75
N ALA A 226 -22.11 -6.21 25.65
CA ALA A 226 -23.16 -7.23 25.49
C ALA A 226 -23.03 -7.97 24.15
N ASP A 227 -22.66 -7.25 23.08
CA ASP A 227 -22.43 -7.83 21.75
C ASP A 227 -21.20 -8.71 21.74
N VAL A 228 -20.11 -8.25 22.37
CA VAL A 228 -18.86 -9.03 22.51
C VAL A 228 -19.12 -10.33 23.24
N LYS A 229 -19.82 -10.28 24.36
CA LYS A 229 -20.18 -11.47 25.15
C LYS A 229 -21.10 -12.43 24.38
N ALA A 230 -22.03 -11.91 23.59
CA ALA A 230 -22.95 -12.72 22.80
C ALA A 230 -22.26 -13.38 21.60
N LYS A 231 -21.40 -12.61 20.88
CA LYS A 231 -20.74 -13.07 19.65
C LYS A 231 -19.51 -13.93 19.91
N PHE A 232 -18.75 -13.63 21.00
CA PHE A 232 -17.45 -14.26 21.30
C PHE A 232 -17.37 -14.79 22.74
N PRO A 233 -18.36 -15.53 23.25
CA PRO A 233 -18.45 -15.90 24.68
C PRO A 233 -17.26 -16.74 25.16
N ALA A 234 -16.77 -17.66 24.33
CA ALA A 234 -15.64 -18.53 24.70
C ALA A 234 -14.35 -17.74 24.89
N MET A 235 -14.07 -16.81 23.97
CA MET A 235 -12.86 -16.00 24.01
C MET A 235 -12.91 -14.98 25.15
N TYR A 236 -14.03 -14.27 25.29
CA TYR A 236 -14.24 -13.33 26.40
C TYR A 236 -14.06 -13.99 27.76
N ASN A 237 -14.71 -15.15 27.98
CA ASN A 237 -14.56 -15.90 29.23
C ASN A 237 -13.11 -16.35 29.46
N ALA A 238 -12.41 -16.82 28.42
CA ALA A 238 -11.02 -17.24 28.55
C ALA A 238 -10.12 -16.07 28.99
N PHE A 239 -10.35 -14.88 28.47
CA PHE A 239 -9.60 -13.67 28.88
C PHE A 239 -9.91 -13.28 30.33
N CYS A 240 -11.16 -13.37 30.76
CA CYS A 240 -11.55 -13.14 32.15
C CYS A 240 -10.90 -14.13 33.14
N TYR A 241 -10.56 -15.34 32.72
CA TYR A 241 -9.82 -16.31 33.52
C TYR A 241 -8.31 -16.06 33.57
N GLY A 242 -7.80 -15.05 32.84
CA GLY A 242 -6.39 -14.66 32.87
C GLY A 242 -5.58 -15.35 31.77
N ALA A 243 -5.96 -15.17 30.51
CA ALA A 243 -5.13 -15.62 29.40
C ALA A 243 -3.75 -14.95 29.43
N PRO A 244 -2.65 -15.70 29.23
CA PRO A 244 -1.32 -15.10 29.21
C PRO A 244 -1.11 -14.24 27.94
N PRO A 245 -0.20 -13.24 27.98
CA PRO A 245 0.28 -12.62 26.77
C PRO A 245 0.80 -13.67 25.79
N HIS A 246 0.35 -13.63 24.55
CA HIS A 246 0.72 -14.59 23.53
C HIS A 246 0.73 -13.98 22.13
N ALA A 247 1.46 -14.59 21.25
CA ALA A 247 1.51 -14.27 19.84
C ALA A 247 1.45 -15.55 19.01
N GLY A 248 1.10 -15.44 17.77
CA GLY A 248 1.06 -16.57 16.85
C GLY A 248 1.39 -16.19 15.44
N ILE A 249 1.85 -17.17 14.68
CA ILE A 249 2.12 -17.05 13.26
C ILE A 249 1.60 -18.32 12.55
N ALA A 250 1.00 -18.15 11.38
CA ALA A 250 0.39 -19.22 10.60
C ALA A 250 1.07 -19.30 9.22
N PRO A 251 2.15 -20.12 9.07
CA PRO A 251 2.80 -20.30 7.78
C PRO A 251 1.93 -21.14 6.83
N GLY A 252 1.88 -20.71 5.55
CA GLY A 252 1.29 -21.48 4.47
C GLY A 252 2.19 -22.66 4.09
N VAL A 253 1.69 -23.88 4.24
CA VAL A 253 2.49 -25.10 4.02
C VAL A 253 2.78 -25.37 2.53
N ASP A 254 1.90 -24.86 1.65
CA ASP A 254 1.97 -25.08 0.19
C ASP A 254 2.66 -23.93 -0.58
N ARG A 255 3.37 -23.06 0.12
CA ARG A 255 3.95 -21.84 -0.45
C ARG A 255 5.46 -21.79 -0.31
#